data_8d08d377fecbc8071fce7475247cb35b
#
_entry.id   8d08d377fecbc8071fce7475247cb35b
#
_cell.length_a   1.000
_cell.length_b   1.000
_cell.length_c   1.000
_cell.angle_alpha   90.00
_cell.angle_beta   90.00
_cell.angle_gamma   90.00
#
_symmetry.space_group_name_H-M   'P 1'
#
loop_
_entity.id
_entity.type
_entity.pdbx_description
1 polymer ?
#
loop_
_entity_poly.entity_id
_entity_poly.type
_entity_poly.pdbx_seq_one_letter_code
_entity_poly.pdbx_strand_id
1 'polypeptide(L)'
;MTDLAEPLPGVAAAPRTSAPRGYALYLVAASLFALNGTVAKTVMANGVDVWRLSQLRATGAFVVLLAFVALVNRRALRVRRGEIPLLAVYGVLGVAATQALYFLSITRLAIGVSLLIEFTSPLVIALWFRFGLRHPTKPAVWVGLAMASAGLAIVAEVWDGFTLDPLGFAAALGAMLALVLYFLSADAQVRGPYRRDPISLTMWGMGAAALFWAVADPWWSYPWSTLGGTALVEGTGAVAWPIPLLVGYVVVLGTVVPFSFAVLSMRHLRASQASVVGMTEPIIATGIAWVLLGETFSPVQLAGAVLVLGGILLAERNR
;
A
#
# COMPACT_ATOMS: atom_id res chain seq x y z
N MET A 1 -14.22 -46.47 23.26
CA MET A 1 -14.78 -45.37 24.06
C MET A 1 -14.04 -44.11 23.61
N THR A 2 -14.60 -43.44 22.61
CA THR A 2 -14.09 -42.18 22.06
C THR A 2 -14.88 -41.05 22.73
N ASP A 3 -14.21 -40.38 23.64
CA ASP A 3 -14.74 -39.24 24.38
C ASP A 3 -14.73 -38.02 23.42
N LEU A 4 -15.91 -37.72 22.87
CA LEU A 4 -16.16 -36.48 22.11
C LEU A 4 -16.32 -35.37 23.13
N ALA A 5 -15.26 -34.60 23.38
CA ALA A 5 -15.32 -33.40 24.20
C ALA A 5 -16.30 -32.41 23.56
N GLU A 6 -17.48 -32.24 24.18
CA GLU A 6 -18.42 -31.19 23.85
C GLU A 6 -17.74 -29.80 23.98
N PRO A 7 -17.92 -28.91 22.98
CA PRO A 7 -17.40 -27.55 23.09
C PRO A 7 -18.10 -26.79 24.22
N LEU A 8 -17.32 -26.15 25.09
CA LEU A 8 -17.81 -25.34 26.21
C LEU A 8 -18.78 -24.27 25.72
N PRO A 9 -19.95 -24.12 26.35
CA PRO A 9 -20.93 -23.09 25.97
C PRO A 9 -20.38 -21.69 26.23
N GLY A 10 -20.29 -20.85 25.20
CA GLY A 10 -19.86 -19.45 25.28
C GLY A 10 -18.59 -19.06 24.52
N VAL A 11 -17.88 -20.01 23.90
CA VAL A 11 -16.81 -19.67 22.96
C VAL A 11 -17.47 -19.33 21.61
N ALA A 12 -17.59 -18.03 21.32
CA ALA A 12 -18.01 -17.59 19.98
C ALA A 12 -17.10 -18.27 18.94
N ALA A 13 -17.70 -19.05 18.03
CA ALA A 13 -16.97 -19.74 16.98
C ALA A 13 -16.03 -18.75 16.28
N ALA A 14 -14.75 -19.07 16.20
CA ALA A 14 -13.80 -18.23 15.48
C ALA A 14 -14.36 -17.97 14.06
N PRO A 15 -14.38 -16.74 13.58
CA PRO A 15 -14.97 -16.41 12.31
C PRO A 15 -14.35 -17.32 11.25
N ARG A 16 -15.19 -18.04 10.50
CA ARG A 16 -14.75 -18.94 9.44
C ARG A 16 -13.89 -18.17 8.47
N THR A 17 -12.59 -18.42 8.48
CA THR A 17 -11.64 -17.82 7.54
C THR A 17 -11.91 -18.41 6.16
N SER A 18 -12.24 -17.56 5.19
CA SER A 18 -12.49 -17.96 3.80
C SER A 18 -11.39 -17.36 2.93
N ALA A 19 -10.41 -18.14 2.52
CA ALA A 19 -9.35 -17.67 1.63
C ALA A 19 -9.88 -17.00 0.35
N PRO A 20 -10.91 -17.53 -0.36
CA PRO A 20 -11.47 -16.86 -1.53
C PRO A 20 -11.99 -15.44 -1.25
N ARG A 21 -12.62 -15.21 -0.08
CA ARG A 21 -13.05 -13.86 0.33
C ARG A 21 -11.87 -12.93 0.57
N GLY A 22 -10.82 -13.43 1.21
CA GLY A 22 -9.59 -12.67 1.43
C GLY A 22 -8.93 -12.26 0.12
N TYR A 23 -8.83 -13.18 -0.83
CA TYR A 23 -8.31 -12.90 -2.18
C TYR A 23 -9.17 -11.87 -2.92
N ALA A 24 -10.50 -12.02 -2.92
CA ALA A 24 -11.40 -11.08 -3.58
C ALA A 24 -11.29 -9.67 -2.99
N LEU A 25 -11.27 -9.53 -1.66
CA LEU A 25 -11.09 -8.24 -0.98
C LEU A 25 -9.77 -7.56 -1.37
N TYR A 26 -8.67 -8.32 -1.39
CA TYR A 26 -7.38 -7.75 -1.72
C TYR A 26 -7.25 -7.41 -3.21
N LEU A 27 -7.80 -8.22 -4.12
CA LEU A 27 -7.82 -7.92 -5.56
C LEU A 27 -8.58 -6.63 -5.87
N VAL A 28 -9.74 -6.41 -5.22
CA VAL A 28 -10.47 -5.15 -5.35
C VAL A 28 -9.63 -3.99 -4.81
N ALA A 29 -8.97 -4.17 -3.64
CA ALA A 29 -8.07 -3.16 -3.10
C ALA A 29 -6.92 -2.84 -4.07
N ALA A 30 -6.24 -3.84 -4.61
CA ALA A 30 -5.14 -3.68 -5.56
C ALA A 30 -5.58 -2.95 -6.84
N SER A 31 -6.76 -3.27 -7.37
CA SER A 31 -7.32 -2.58 -8.55
C SER A 31 -7.60 -1.10 -8.28
N LEU A 32 -8.13 -0.78 -7.09
CA LEU A 32 -8.38 0.60 -6.68
C LEU A 32 -7.08 1.37 -6.42
N PHE A 33 -6.07 0.74 -5.81
CA PHE A 33 -4.75 1.33 -5.64
C PHE A 33 -4.07 1.62 -6.99
N ALA A 34 -4.14 0.66 -7.91
CA ALA A 34 -3.59 0.81 -9.25
C ALA A 34 -4.16 2.04 -9.99
N LEU A 35 -5.48 2.21 -9.97
CA LEU A 35 -6.13 3.37 -10.58
C LEU A 35 -5.81 4.67 -9.81
N ASN A 36 -5.66 4.60 -8.49
CA ASN A 36 -5.34 5.75 -7.66
C ASN A 36 -3.99 6.39 -8.03
N GLY A 37 -2.99 5.59 -8.41
CA GLY A 37 -1.68 6.10 -8.84
C GLY A 37 -1.81 7.07 -10.02
N THR A 38 -2.59 6.71 -11.03
CA THR A 38 -2.86 7.55 -12.21
C THR A 38 -3.59 8.84 -11.84
N VAL A 39 -4.67 8.75 -11.03
CA VAL A 39 -5.43 9.93 -10.61
C VAL A 39 -4.56 10.86 -9.74
N ALA A 40 -3.80 10.32 -8.80
CA ALA A 40 -2.90 11.10 -7.95
C ALA A 40 -1.82 11.80 -8.78
N LYS A 41 -1.20 11.10 -9.75
CA LYS A 41 -0.20 11.69 -10.65
C LYS A 41 -0.80 12.85 -11.44
N THR A 42 -2.02 12.69 -11.97
CA THR A 42 -2.75 13.77 -12.66
C THR A 42 -2.98 14.97 -11.73
N VAL A 43 -3.44 14.77 -10.51
CA VAL A 43 -3.66 15.84 -9.52
C VAL A 43 -2.36 16.59 -9.23
N MET A 44 -1.26 15.88 -9.02
CA MET A 44 0.06 16.47 -8.75
C MET A 44 0.61 17.23 -9.97
N ALA A 45 0.43 16.73 -11.18
CA ALA A 45 0.83 17.41 -12.41
C ALA A 45 0.07 18.73 -12.64
N ASN A 46 -1.10 18.90 -12.01
CA ASN A 46 -1.91 20.12 -12.08
C ASN A 46 -1.73 21.05 -10.84
N GLY A 47 -0.58 20.97 -10.16
CA GLY A 47 -0.13 21.96 -9.19
C GLY A 47 -0.41 21.63 -7.72
N VAL A 48 -0.99 20.47 -7.41
CA VAL A 48 -1.10 20.00 -6.02
C VAL A 48 0.21 19.34 -5.62
N ASP A 49 0.90 19.91 -4.64
CA ASP A 49 2.17 19.37 -4.14
C ASP A 49 2.00 17.96 -3.52
N VAL A 50 3.06 17.14 -3.63
CA VAL A 50 3.11 15.74 -3.13
C VAL A 50 2.74 15.65 -1.65
N TRP A 51 3.32 16.53 -0.82
CA TRP A 51 3.12 16.50 0.63
C TRP A 51 1.71 16.95 0.98
N ARG A 52 1.21 17.96 0.27
CA ARG A 52 -0.17 18.48 0.41
C ARG A 52 -1.22 17.45 0.01
N LEU A 53 -0.99 16.72 -1.07
CA LEU A 53 -1.90 15.62 -1.46
C LEU A 53 -1.87 14.49 -0.42
N SER A 54 -0.69 14.14 0.11
CA SER A 54 -0.55 13.14 1.18
C SER A 54 -1.26 13.56 2.46
N GLN A 55 -1.18 14.85 2.82
CA GLN A 55 -1.89 15.45 3.95
C GLN A 55 -3.42 15.37 3.78
N LEU A 56 -3.95 15.82 2.62
CA LEU A 56 -5.38 15.74 2.29
C LEU A 56 -5.89 14.30 2.34
N ARG A 57 -5.13 13.40 1.73
CA ARG A 57 -5.44 11.97 1.68
C ARG A 57 -5.55 11.35 3.08
N ALA A 58 -4.54 11.54 3.93
CA ALA A 58 -4.52 10.99 5.28
C ALA A 58 -5.63 11.60 6.16
N THR A 59 -5.80 12.92 6.13
CA THR A 59 -6.79 13.62 6.93
C THR A 59 -8.21 13.30 6.49
N GLY A 60 -8.47 13.36 5.18
CA GLY A 60 -9.77 13.03 4.61
C GLY A 60 -10.18 11.58 4.92
N ALA A 61 -9.23 10.65 4.74
CA ALA A 61 -9.48 9.24 5.06
C ALA A 61 -9.74 9.02 6.56
N PHE A 62 -8.97 9.70 7.43
CA PHE A 62 -9.22 9.65 8.88
C PHE A 62 -10.61 10.15 9.24
N VAL A 63 -11.04 11.31 8.70
CA VAL A 63 -12.37 11.90 8.99
C VAL A 63 -13.48 10.96 8.54
N VAL A 64 -13.40 10.41 7.33
CA VAL A 64 -14.41 9.48 6.80
C VAL A 64 -14.48 8.20 7.64
N LEU A 65 -13.33 7.60 7.95
CA LEU A 65 -13.27 6.38 8.76
C LEU A 65 -13.69 6.62 10.21
N LEU A 66 -13.32 7.77 10.79
CA LEU A 66 -13.74 8.17 12.14
C LEU A 66 -15.25 8.29 12.21
N ALA A 67 -15.88 8.98 11.27
CA ALA A 67 -17.33 9.10 11.18
C ALA A 67 -17.99 7.70 11.06
N PHE A 68 -17.47 6.86 10.16
CA PHE A 68 -17.99 5.51 9.98
C PHE A 68 -17.87 4.67 11.27
N VAL A 69 -16.70 4.61 11.89
CA VAL A 69 -16.47 3.82 13.12
C VAL A 69 -17.27 4.39 14.30
N ALA A 70 -17.42 5.71 14.39
CA ALA A 70 -18.23 6.35 15.43
C ALA A 70 -19.72 6.02 15.31
N LEU A 71 -20.22 5.83 14.08
CA LEU A 71 -21.63 5.47 13.85
C LEU A 71 -21.86 3.97 14.03
N VAL A 72 -20.95 3.13 13.52
CA VAL A 72 -21.16 1.66 13.44
C VAL A 72 -20.65 0.94 14.69
N ASN A 73 -19.48 1.31 15.23
CA ASN A 73 -18.84 0.61 16.34
C ASN A 73 -18.00 1.54 17.22
N ARG A 74 -18.63 2.32 18.06
CA ARG A 74 -17.95 3.26 18.98
C ARG A 74 -16.93 2.60 19.93
N ARG A 75 -17.08 1.30 20.22
CA ARG A 75 -16.12 0.58 21.06
C ARG A 75 -14.75 0.45 20.37
N ALA A 76 -14.71 0.41 19.05
CA ALA A 76 -13.49 0.34 18.27
C ALA A 76 -12.66 1.65 18.27
N LEU A 77 -13.24 2.77 18.72
CA LEU A 77 -12.52 4.03 18.95
C LEU A 77 -11.54 3.96 20.14
N ARG A 78 -11.74 3.02 21.06
CA ARG A 78 -10.89 2.94 22.26
C ARG A 78 -9.48 2.46 21.88
N VAL A 79 -8.46 3.17 22.39
CA VAL A 79 -7.05 2.83 22.25
C VAL A 79 -6.49 2.53 23.65
N ARG A 80 -5.78 1.42 23.79
CA ARG A 80 -5.05 1.11 25.01
C ARG A 80 -3.68 1.78 24.95
N ARG A 81 -3.19 2.29 26.09
CA ARG A 81 -1.88 2.98 26.14
C ARG A 81 -0.73 2.16 25.53
N GLY A 82 -0.72 0.86 25.74
CA GLY A 82 0.30 -0.04 25.18
C GLY A 82 0.23 -0.23 23.64
N GLU A 83 -0.88 0.16 22.99
CA GLU A 83 -1.02 0.09 21.52
C GLU A 83 -0.44 1.33 20.84
N ILE A 84 -0.32 2.46 21.56
CA ILE A 84 0.03 3.77 20.99
C ILE A 84 1.36 3.73 20.19
N PRO A 85 2.47 3.16 20.72
CA PRO A 85 3.72 3.13 19.98
C PRO A 85 3.61 2.37 18.65
N LEU A 86 2.91 1.23 18.66
CA LEU A 86 2.73 0.42 17.47
C LEU A 86 1.78 1.08 16.45
N LEU A 87 0.75 1.77 16.92
CA LEU A 87 -0.13 2.60 16.07
C LEU A 87 0.63 3.79 15.47
N ALA A 88 1.53 4.41 16.20
CA ALA A 88 2.38 5.50 15.71
C ALA A 88 3.33 4.98 14.61
N VAL A 89 4.01 3.85 14.84
CA VAL A 89 4.87 3.21 13.83
C VAL A 89 4.05 2.85 12.59
N TYR A 90 2.90 2.20 12.77
CA TYR A 90 2.01 1.84 11.67
C TYR A 90 1.55 3.07 10.88
N GLY A 91 1.06 4.11 11.57
CA GLY A 91 0.48 5.29 10.91
C GLY A 91 1.53 6.23 10.30
N VAL A 92 2.64 6.50 10.99
CA VAL A 92 3.66 7.44 10.50
C VAL A 92 4.60 6.75 9.54
N LEU A 93 5.26 5.67 9.97
CA LEU A 93 6.28 5.02 9.14
C LEU A 93 5.66 4.04 8.13
N GLY A 94 4.55 3.36 8.48
CA GLY A 94 3.87 2.45 7.58
C GLY A 94 2.94 3.17 6.60
N VAL A 95 2.05 4.06 7.06
CA VAL A 95 1.02 4.67 6.21
C VAL A 95 1.50 5.99 5.59
N ALA A 96 1.90 6.98 6.40
CA ALA A 96 2.25 8.31 5.87
C ALA A 96 3.50 8.25 4.98
N ALA A 97 4.56 7.56 5.44
CA ALA A 97 5.80 7.46 4.68
C ALA A 97 5.62 6.67 3.38
N THR A 98 4.91 5.52 3.39
CA THR A 98 4.63 4.76 2.16
C THR A 98 3.91 5.63 1.14
N GLN A 99 2.85 6.30 1.53
CA GLN A 99 2.05 7.13 0.62
C GLN A 99 2.84 8.30 0.03
N ALA A 100 3.57 9.02 0.87
CA ALA A 100 4.29 10.20 0.46
C ALA A 100 5.50 9.87 -0.42
N LEU A 101 6.26 8.85 -0.05
CA LEU A 101 7.42 8.41 -0.82
C LEU A 101 7.01 7.75 -2.15
N TYR A 102 5.91 7.00 -2.17
CA TYR A 102 5.33 6.52 -3.41
C TYR A 102 4.91 7.67 -4.33
N PHE A 103 4.18 8.67 -3.81
CA PHE A 103 3.80 9.82 -4.61
C PHE A 103 5.00 10.61 -5.12
N LEU A 104 6.02 10.81 -4.28
CA LEU A 104 7.28 11.42 -4.73
C LEU A 104 7.94 10.60 -5.84
N SER A 105 7.94 9.30 -5.72
CA SER A 105 8.51 8.40 -6.74
C SER A 105 7.79 8.56 -8.08
N ILE A 106 6.46 8.49 -8.12
CA ILE A 106 5.69 8.54 -9.38
C ILE A 106 5.68 9.92 -10.05
N THR A 107 6.10 10.98 -9.37
CA THR A 107 6.35 12.29 -10.02
C THR A 107 7.63 12.27 -10.86
N ARG A 108 8.52 11.31 -10.66
CA ARG A 108 9.84 11.23 -11.27
C ARG A 108 10.09 9.95 -12.07
N LEU A 109 9.35 8.91 -11.79
CA LEU A 109 9.41 7.61 -12.47
C LEU A 109 8.06 7.26 -13.07
N ALA A 110 8.06 6.32 -14.03
CA ALA A 110 6.85 5.67 -14.46
C ALA A 110 6.18 4.93 -13.28
N ILE A 111 4.84 4.96 -13.24
CA ILE A 111 4.07 4.36 -12.14
C ILE A 111 4.43 2.88 -11.96
N GLY A 112 4.49 2.14 -13.08
CA GLY A 112 4.84 0.72 -13.05
C GLY A 112 6.23 0.44 -12.49
N VAL A 113 7.25 1.28 -12.82
CA VAL A 113 8.61 1.15 -12.27
C VAL A 113 8.62 1.38 -10.76
N SER A 114 7.94 2.44 -10.30
CA SER A 114 7.83 2.75 -8.87
C SER A 114 7.20 1.59 -8.09
N LEU A 115 6.10 1.04 -8.60
CA LEU A 115 5.42 -0.10 -7.99
C LEU A 115 6.24 -1.39 -8.03
N LEU A 116 6.98 -1.66 -9.12
CA LEU A 116 7.88 -2.82 -9.18
C LEU A 116 8.93 -2.77 -8.08
N ILE A 117 9.52 -1.59 -7.82
CA ILE A 117 10.47 -1.40 -6.73
C ILE A 117 9.78 -1.61 -5.38
N GLU A 118 8.65 -0.96 -5.15
CA GLU A 118 7.91 -1.04 -3.88
C GLU A 118 7.48 -2.47 -3.57
N PHE A 119 7.01 -3.22 -4.56
CA PHE A 119 6.60 -4.61 -4.41
C PHE A 119 7.76 -5.62 -4.31
N THR A 120 9.02 -5.17 -4.20
CA THR A 120 10.11 -6.02 -3.69
C THR A 120 10.07 -6.17 -2.16
N SER A 121 9.19 -5.45 -1.47
CA SER A 121 8.99 -5.53 -0.01
C SER A 121 8.85 -6.95 0.55
N PRO A 122 8.18 -7.95 -0.10
CA PRO A 122 8.12 -9.32 0.39
C PRO A 122 9.51 -9.97 0.54
N LEU A 123 10.46 -9.59 -0.33
CA LEU A 123 11.84 -10.11 -0.25
C LEU A 123 12.55 -9.57 0.99
N VAL A 124 12.38 -8.28 1.30
CA VAL A 124 12.93 -7.68 2.53
C VAL A 124 12.30 -8.31 3.76
N ILE A 125 10.99 -8.58 3.75
CA ILE A 125 10.31 -9.31 4.82
C ILE A 125 10.92 -10.73 4.97
N ALA A 126 11.20 -11.43 3.86
CA ALA A 126 11.85 -12.75 3.91
C ALA A 126 13.26 -12.69 4.52
N LEU A 127 14.05 -11.69 4.14
CA LEU A 127 15.37 -11.44 4.73
C LEU A 127 15.28 -11.15 6.22
N TRP A 128 14.31 -10.34 6.65
CA TRP A 128 14.06 -10.07 8.06
C TRP A 128 13.75 -11.34 8.86
N PHE A 129 12.86 -12.20 8.34
CA PHE A 129 12.56 -13.48 8.99
C PHE A 129 13.79 -14.38 9.08
N ARG A 130 14.63 -14.39 8.05
CA ARG A 130 15.84 -15.24 8.03
C ARG A 130 16.94 -14.74 8.98
N PHE A 131 17.28 -13.47 8.91
CA PHE A 131 18.43 -12.90 9.62
C PHE A 131 18.05 -12.28 10.96
N GLY A 132 16.90 -11.58 11.02
CA GLY A 132 16.40 -10.96 12.25
C GLY A 132 15.82 -11.97 13.23
N LEU A 133 14.94 -12.84 12.73
CA LEU A 133 14.25 -13.84 13.57
C LEU A 133 14.87 -15.23 13.49
N ARG A 134 15.94 -15.42 12.70
CA ARG A 134 16.69 -16.68 12.54
C ARG A 134 15.83 -17.88 12.11
N HIS A 135 14.73 -17.65 11.42
CA HIS A 135 13.93 -18.73 10.86
C HIS A 135 14.61 -19.37 9.64
N PRO A 136 14.61 -20.71 9.51
CA PRO A 136 15.17 -21.38 8.35
C PRO A 136 14.41 -20.99 7.08
N THR A 137 15.15 -20.66 6.01
CA THR A 137 14.60 -20.21 4.72
C THR A 137 14.98 -21.22 3.65
N LYS A 138 14.02 -21.66 2.85
CA LYS A 138 14.26 -22.62 1.76
C LYS A 138 15.14 -22.02 0.68
N PRO A 139 15.95 -22.82 -0.03
CA PRO A 139 16.82 -22.35 -1.13
C PRO A 139 16.07 -21.58 -2.23
N ALA A 140 14.84 -21.98 -2.53
CA ALA A 140 13.99 -21.33 -3.53
C ALA A 140 13.73 -19.84 -3.23
N VAL A 141 13.73 -19.42 -1.96
CA VAL A 141 13.59 -18.01 -1.57
C VAL A 141 14.80 -17.20 -2.05
N TRP A 142 16.01 -17.79 -1.96
CA TRP A 142 17.25 -17.13 -2.42
C TRP A 142 17.30 -17.02 -3.94
N VAL A 143 16.82 -18.05 -4.65
CA VAL A 143 16.67 -17.98 -6.12
C VAL A 143 15.68 -16.89 -6.50
N GLY A 144 14.54 -16.82 -5.82
CA GLY A 144 13.54 -15.76 -6.04
C GLY A 144 14.11 -14.36 -5.78
N LEU A 145 14.91 -14.20 -4.71
CA LEU A 145 15.58 -12.93 -4.40
C LEU A 145 16.58 -12.55 -5.51
N ALA A 146 17.41 -13.48 -5.97
CA ALA A 146 18.35 -13.24 -7.06
C ALA A 146 17.62 -12.85 -8.37
N MET A 147 16.55 -13.55 -8.72
CA MET A 147 15.72 -13.23 -9.89
C MET A 147 15.13 -11.82 -9.79
N ALA A 148 14.54 -11.47 -8.64
CA ALA A 148 13.93 -10.15 -8.45
C ALA A 148 14.97 -9.04 -8.49
N SER A 149 16.14 -9.25 -7.88
CA SER A 149 17.25 -8.26 -7.92
C SER A 149 17.79 -8.08 -9.35
N ALA A 150 17.98 -9.17 -10.09
CA ALA A 150 18.39 -9.10 -11.49
C ALA A 150 17.32 -8.42 -12.37
N GLY A 151 16.06 -8.77 -12.17
CA GLY A 151 14.95 -8.14 -12.89
C GLY A 151 14.85 -6.64 -12.61
N LEU A 152 15.06 -6.22 -11.36
CA LEU A 152 15.07 -4.80 -10.99
C LEU A 152 16.25 -4.07 -11.66
N ALA A 153 17.45 -4.68 -11.72
CA ALA A 153 18.58 -4.12 -12.44
C ALA A 153 18.29 -3.96 -13.94
N ILE A 154 17.55 -4.92 -14.54
CA ILE A 154 17.08 -4.84 -15.93
C ILE A 154 16.08 -3.69 -16.11
N VAL A 155 15.09 -3.55 -15.24
CA VAL A 155 14.10 -2.45 -15.31
C VAL A 155 14.79 -1.09 -15.16
N ALA A 156 15.82 -1.01 -14.31
CA ALA A 156 16.59 0.21 -14.08
C ALA A 156 17.62 0.50 -15.17
N GLU A 157 17.84 -0.43 -16.14
CA GLU A 157 18.80 -0.29 -17.23
C GLU A 157 20.20 0.14 -16.74
N VAL A 158 20.68 -0.50 -15.66
CA VAL A 158 21.89 -0.09 -14.95
C VAL A 158 23.16 -0.04 -15.81
N TRP A 159 23.18 -0.75 -16.92
CA TRP A 159 24.29 -0.77 -17.89
C TRP A 159 24.36 0.49 -18.78
N ASP A 160 23.23 1.22 -18.93
CA ASP A 160 23.18 2.47 -19.71
C ASP A 160 23.43 3.72 -18.83
N GLY A 161 24.03 3.54 -17.65
CA GLY A 161 24.42 4.60 -16.76
C GLY A 161 23.33 4.99 -15.74
N PHE A 162 22.48 4.07 -15.33
CA PHE A 162 21.37 4.28 -14.39
C PHE A 162 20.40 5.37 -14.88
N THR A 163 19.53 4.98 -15.82
CA THR A 163 18.61 5.88 -16.52
C THR A 163 17.45 6.42 -15.66
N LEU A 164 17.24 5.84 -14.47
CA LEU A 164 16.20 6.28 -13.55
C LEU A 164 16.63 7.54 -12.78
N ASP A 165 15.68 8.44 -12.54
CA ASP A 165 15.90 9.60 -11.64
C ASP A 165 16.32 9.11 -10.25
N PRO A 166 17.51 9.53 -9.72
CA PRO A 166 18.03 9.01 -8.45
C PRO A 166 17.13 9.31 -7.26
N LEU A 167 16.45 10.47 -7.25
CA LEU A 167 15.54 10.83 -6.17
C LEU A 167 14.25 10.01 -6.24
N GLY A 168 13.72 9.79 -7.45
CA GLY A 168 12.58 8.92 -7.68
C GLY A 168 12.85 7.48 -7.25
N PHE A 169 14.04 6.95 -7.58
CA PHE A 169 14.46 5.62 -7.17
C PHE A 169 14.64 5.50 -5.65
N ALA A 170 15.30 6.48 -5.01
CA ALA A 170 15.46 6.51 -3.55
C ALA A 170 14.10 6.60 -2.84
N ALA A 171 13.17 7.38 -3.38
CA ALA A 171 11.80 7.48 -2.87
C ALA A 171 11.05 6.13 -2.99
N ALA A 172 11.19 5.42 -4.12
CA ALA A 172 10.59 4.10 -4.30
C ALA A 172 11.15 3.06 -3.32
N LEU A 173 12.49 3.07 -3.08
CA LEU A 173 13.10 2.21 -2.06
C LEU A 173 12.62 2.58 -0.65
N GLY A 174 12.48 3.86 -0.35
CA GLY A 174 11.92 4.33 0.91
C GLY A 174 10.47 3.88 1.10
N ALA A 175 9.64 3.97 0.05
CA ALA A 175 8.27 3.48 0.04
C ALA A 175 8.21 1.96 0.28
N MET A 176 9.11 1.20 -0.35
CA MET A 176 9.25 -0.24 -0.14
C MET A 176 9.55 -0.59 1.33
N LEU A 177 10.50 0.11 1.96
CA LEU A 177 10.82 -0.10 3.39
C LEU A 177 9.64 0.28 4.30
N ALA A 178 8.95 1.38 3.99
CA ALA A 178 7.76 1.81 4.70
C ALA A 178 6.62 0.78 4.56
N LEU A 179 6.46 0.17 3.37
CA LEU A 179 5.50 -0.89 3.13
C LEU A 179 5.82 -2.17 3.93
N VAL A 180 7.09 -2.51 4.11
CA VAL A 180 7.52 -3.57 5.04
C VAL A 180 7.02 -3.29 6.46
N LEU A 181 7.24 -2.06 6.95
CA LEU A 181 6.78 -1.66 8.29
C LEU A 181 5.25 -1.67 8.38
N TYR A 182 4.55 -1.24 7.32
CA TYR A 182 3.09 -1.32 7.23
C TYR A 182 2.60 -2.77 7.43
N PHE A 183 3.10 -3.73 6.65
CA PHE A 183 2.66 -5.12 6.74
C PHE A 183 3.00 -5.75 8.09
N LEU A 184 4.22 -5.57 8.59
CA LEU A 184 4.65 -6.16 9.86
C LEU A 184 3.88 -5.58 11.06
N SER A 185 3.68 -4.27 11.09
CA SER A 185 2.95 -3.62 12.18
C SER A 185 1.44 -3.87 12.11
N ALA A 186 0.86 -3.96 10.89
CA ALA A 186 -0.54 -4.34 10.72
C ALA A 186 -0.80 -5.77 11.20
N ASP A 187 0.04 -6.74 10.79
CA ASP A 187 -0.08 -8.13 11.22
C ASP A 187 0.05 -8.26 12.74
N ALA A 188 1.02 -7.56 13.35
CA ALA A 188 1.22 -7.53 14.79
C ALA A 188 0.00 -6.97 15.56
N GLN A 189 -0.77 -6.05 14.98
CA GLN A 189 -1.95 -5.48 15.61
C GLN A 189 -3.23 -6.29 15.37
N VAL A 190 -3.40 -6.85 14.17
CA VAL A 190 -4.58 -7.68 13.83
C VAL A 190 -4.51 -9.04 14.50
N ARG A 191 -3.34 -9.67 14.55
CA ARG A 191 -3.13 -11.03 15.07
C ARG A 191 -2.50 -11.09 16.46
N GLY A 192 -1.91 -10.01 16.90
CA GLY A 192 -1.22 -9.90 18.18
C GLY A 192 -2.16 -9.86 19.40
N PRO A 193 -1.62 -9.52 20.57
CA PRO A 193 -2.36 -9.58 21.85
C PRO A 193 -3.57 -8.64 21.89
N TYR A 194 -3.54 -7.56 21.13
CA TYR A 194 -4.63 -6.58 21.11
C TYR A 194 -5.79 -6.97 20.20
N ARG A 195 -5.55 -7.78 19.17
CA ARG A 195 -6.55 -8.23 18.17
C ARG A 195 -7.43 -7.09 17.68
N ARG A 196 -6.78 -6.00 17.25
CA ARG A 196 -7.49 -4.80 16.83
C ARG A 196 -8.36 -5.05 15.59
N ASP A 197 -9.53 -4.44 15.59
CA ASP A 197 -10.40 -4.46 14.41
C ASP A 197 -9.72 -3.79 13.21
N PRO A 198 -9.69 -4.41 12.03
CA PRO A 198 -9.01 -3.89 10.84
C PRO A 198 -9.44 -2.48 10.43
N ILE A 199 -10.75 -2.18 10.47
CA ILE A 199 -11.24 -0.85 10.09
C ILE A 199 -10.79 0.20 11.12
N SER A 200 -10.83 -0.16 12.40
CA SER A 200 -10.29 0.69 13.47
C SER A 200 -8.77 0.87 13.35
N LEU A 201 -8.02 -0.16 12.93
CA LEU A 201 -6.60 -0.05 12.68
C LEU A 201 -6.32 0.93 11.53
N THR A 202 -7.01 0.79 10.41
CA THR A 202 -6.90 1.70 9.26
C THR A 202 -7.23 3.14 9.68
N MET A 203 -8.33 3.34 10.42
CA MET A 203 -8.73 4.65 10.93
C MET A 203 -7.63 5.30 11.79
N TRP A 204 -7.10 4.60 12.78
CA TRP A 204 -6.07 5.15 13.67
C TRP A 204 -4.73 5.32 12.96
N GLY A 205 -4.41 4.45 11.98
CA GLY A 205 -3.25 4.63 11.11
C GLY A 205 -3.34 5.92 10.30
N MET A 206 -4.49 6.16 9.68
CA MET A 206 -4.74 7.42 8.95
C MET A 206 -4.76 8.63 9.91
N GLY A 207 -5.26 8.46 11.15
CA GLY A 207 -5.24 9.51 12.18
C GLY A 207 -3.82 9.87 12.62
N ALA A 208 -2.95 8.89 12.83
CA ALA A 208 -1.54 9.13 13.16
C ALA A 208 -0.80 9.78 11.97
N ALA A 209 -1.08 9.34 10.74
CA ALA A 209 -0.56 9.98 9.52
C ALA A 209 -1.05 11.42 9.38
N ALA A 210 -2.35 11.66 9.61
CA ALA A 210 -2.94 13.01 9.57
C ALA A 210 -2.31 13.96 10.61
N LEU A 211 -2.10 13.46 11.84
CA LEU A 211 -1.43 14.21 12.88
C LEU A 211 0.02 14.53 12.52
N PHE A 212 0.74 13.56 12.00
CA PHE A 212 2.11 13.77 11.49
C PHE A 212 2.13 14.88 10.44
N TRP A 213 1.26 14.82 9.43
CA TRP A 213 1.19 15.84 8.39
C TRP A 213 0.73 17.20 8.89
N ALA A 214 -0.18 17.26 9.87
CA ALA A 214 -0.61 18.53 10.47
C ALA A 214 0.53 19.24 11.19
N VAL A 215 1.52 18.50 11.71
CA VAL A 215 2.73 19.06 12.34
C VAL A 215 3.81 19.37 11.32
N ALA A 216 4.08 18.42 10.39
CA ALA A 216 5.15 18.57 9.39
C ALA A 216 4.83 19.66 8.35
N ASP A 217 3.57 19.79 7.98
CA ASP A 217 3.09 20.73 6.96
C ASP A 217 1.75 21.38 7.40
N PRO A 218 1.82 22.45 8.20
CA PRO A 218 0.65 23.01 8.88
C PRO A 218 -0.45 23.50 7.94
N TRP A 219 -1.72 23.29 8.34
CA TRP A 219 -2.89 23.61 7.53
C TRP A 219 -3.06 25.11 7.20
N TRP A 220 -2.55 26.02 8.03
CA TRP A 220 -2.63 27.47 7.77
C TRP A 220 -1.74 27.93 6.60
N SER A 221 -0.73 27.12 6.22
CA SER A 221 0.11 27.37 5.04
C SER A 221 -0.38 26.63 3.79
N TYR A 222 -1.56 25.98 3.85
CA TYR A 222 -2.08 25.24 2.71
C TYR A 222 -2.49 26.20 1.57
N PRO A 223 -2.01 25.98 0.34
CA PRO A 223 -2.35 26.81 -0.81
C PRO A 223 -3.73 26.41 -1.37
N TRP A 224 -4.81 26.81 -0.68
CA TRP A 224 -6.19 26.42 -1.03
C TRP A 224 -6.59 26.78 -2.47
N SER A 225 -5.94 27.79 -3.08
CA SER A 225 -6.16 28.17 -4.47
C SER A 225 -5.86 27.06 -5.46
N THR A 226 -4.94 26.15 -5.15
CA THR A 226 -4.59 25.01 -6.02
C THR A 226 -5.75 24.02 -6.20
N LEU A 227 -6.70 24.00 -5.26
CA LEU A 227 -7.89 23.16 -5.37
C LEU A 227 -8.98 23.75 -6.26
N GLY A 228 -8.92 25.04 -6.61
CA GLY A 228 -9.93 25.71 -7.45
C GLY A 228 -9.83 25.40 -8.94
N GLY A 229 -8.82 24.65 -9.37
CA GLY A 229 -8.56 24.33 -10.77
C GLY A 229 -9.31 23.09 -11.28
N THR A 230 -9.07 22.82 -12.57
CA THR A 230 -9.48 21.59 -13.24
C THR A 230 -8.25 20.86 -13.79
N ALA A 231 -8.31 19.56 -13.87
CA ALA A 231 -7.27 18.70 -14.45
C ALA A 231 -7.84 17.88 -15.61
N LEU A 232 -7.09 17.78 -16.69
CA LEU A 232 -7.39 16.85 -17.77
C LEU A 232 -6.85 15.47 -17.39
N VAL A 233 -7.72 14.49 -17.27
CA VAL A 233 -7.31 13.10 -17.13
C VAL A 233 -7.13 12.57 -18.55
N GLU A 234 -5.88 12.37 -18.96
CA GLU A 234 -5.57 11.80 -20.27
C GLU A 234 -6.28 10.45 -20.45
N GLY A 235 -6.71 10.15 -21.66
CA GLY A 235 -7.47 8.93 -21.96
C GLY A 235 -9.00 9.03 -21.69
N THR A 236 -9.50 10.08 -21.03
CA THR A 236 -10.95 10.27 -20.81
C THR A 236 -11.61 11.21 -21.83
N GLY A 237 -10.95 11.54 -22.95
CA GLY A 237 -11.53 12.32 -24.04
C GLY A 237 -11.65 13.81 -23.75
N ALA A 238 -10.56 14.48 -23.34
CA ALA A 238 -10.49 15.94 -23.12
C ALA A 238 -11.51 16.50 -22.09
N VAL A 239 -12.03 15.70 -21.21
CA VAL A 239 -12.93 16.16 -20.14
C VAL A 239 -12.09 16.71 -18.98
N ALA A 240 -12.30 18.00 -18.67
CA ALA A 240 -11.67 18.64 -17.52
C ALA A 240 -12.45 18.31 -16.24
N TRP A 241 -11.78 17.66 -15.30
CA TRP A 241 -12.35 17.29 -14.00
C TRP A 241 -11.95 18.29 -12.93
N PRO A 242 -12.86 18.74 -12.06
CA PRO A 242 -12.51 19.60 -10.92
C PRO A 242 -11.49 18.89 -10.01
N ILE A 243 -10.39 19.55 -9.65
CA ILE A 243 -9.37 19.01 -8.74
C ILE A 243 -9.98 18.54 -7.41
N PRO A 244 -10.93 19.22 -6.77
CA PRO A 244 -11.57 18.73 -5.54
C PRO A 244 -12.26 17.37 -5.72
N LEU A 245 -12.86 17.10 -6.89
CA LEU A 245 -13.48 15.80 -7.17
C LEU A 245 -12.43 14.70 -7.28
N LEU A 246 -11.31 14.97 -7.96
CA LEU A 246 -10.19 14.02 -8.07
C LEU A 246 -9.54 13.77 -6.71
N VAL A 247 -9.37 14.80 -5.88
CA VAL A 247 -8.91 14.65 -4.48
C VAL A 247 -9.90 13.82 -3.67
N GLY A 248 -11.21 14.08 -3.81
CA GLY A 248 -12.25 13.26 -3.19
C GLY A 248 -12.17 11.77 -3.61
N TYR A 249 -11.89 11.52 -4.90
CA TYR A 249 -11.62 10.18 -5.41
C TYR A 249 -10.40 9.55 -4.71
N VAL A 250 -9.26 10.27 -4.65
CA VAL A 250 -8.02 9.82 -3.99
C VAL A 250 -8.27 9.49 -2.51
N VAL A 251 -9.08 10.31 -1.81
CA VAL A 251 -9.43 10.07 -0.40
C VAL A 251 -10.30 8.83 -0.25
N VAL A 252 -11.40 8.72 -0.98
CA VAL A 252 -12.40 7.66 -0.74
C VAL A 252 -12.02 6.36 -1.46
N LEU A 253 -11.95 6.41 -2.80
CA LEU A 253 -11.71 5.23 -3.63
C LEU A 253 -10.23 4.88 -3.75
N GLY A 254 -9.34 5.85 -3.58
CA GLY A 254 -7.90 5.64 -3.59
C GLY A 254 -7.31 5.35 -2.20
N THR A 255 -8.08 5.52 -1.11
CA THR A 255 -7.53 5.34 0.24
C THR A 255 -8.48 4.59 1.17
N VAL A 256 -9.64 5.16 1.51
CA VAL A 256 -10.55 4.58 2.53
C VAL A 256 -10.93 3.15 2.17
N VAL A 257 -11.45 2.95 0.96
CA VAL A 257 -11.93 1.65 0.50
C VAL A 257 -10.78 0.64 0.35
N PRO A 258 -9.71 0.92 -0.41
CA PRO A 258 -8.67 -0.07 -0.64
C PRO A 258 -7.87 -0.41 0.63
N PHE A 259 -7.49 0.56 1.46
CA PHE A 259 -6.82 0.25 2.73
C PHE A 259 -7.71 -0.56 3.67
N SER A 260 -9.01 -0.23 3.75
CA SER A 260 -9.97 -1.01 4.55
C SER A 260 -10.07 -2.44 4.05
N PHE A 261 -10.15 -2.65 2.73
CA PHE A 261 -10.24 -3.98 2.14
C PHE A 261 -8.93 -4.76 2.26
N ALA A 262 -7.78 -4.12 2.08
CA ALA A 262 -6.48 -4.74 2.27
C ALA A 262 -6.30 -5.23 3.73
N VAL A 263 -6.58 -4.38 4.72
CA VAL A 263 -6.47 -4.78 6.13
C VAL A 263 -7.57 -5.78 6.52
N LEU A 264 -8.78 -5.66 5.97
CA LEU A 264 -9.87 -6.63 6.21
C LEU A 264 -9.52 -8.01 5.62
N SER A 265 -8.84 -8.07 4.47
CA SER A 265 -8.38 -9.33 3.88
C SER A 265 -7.44 -10.09 4.80
N MET A 266 -6.67 -9.40 5.66
CA MET A 266 -5.75 -10.00 6.63
C MET A 266 -6.47 -10.81 7.74
N ARG A 267 -7.79 -10.68 7.87
CA ARG A 267 -8.59 -11.62 8.68
C ARG A 267 -8.63 -13.03 8.07
N HIS A 268 -8.50 -13.11 6.75
CA HIS A 268 -8.64 -14.34 5.97
C HIS A 268 -7.29 -14.83 5.42
N LEU A 269 -6.39 -13.92 5.07
CA LEU A 269 -5.09 -14.19 4.49
C LEU A 269 -3.98 -13.86 5.50
N ARG A 270 -2.86 -14.57 5.42
CA ARG A 270 -1.62 -14.16 6.07
C ARG A 270 -0.99 -12.99 5.30
N ALA A 271 -0.13 -12.20 5.95
CA ALA A 271 0.57 -11.09 5.30
C ALA A 271 1.28 -11.52 4.01
N SER A 272 1.91 -12.71 4.00
CA SER A 272 2.56 -13.27 2.82
C SER A 272 1.58 -13.56 1.67
N GLN A 273 0.39 -14.08 1.96
CA GLN A 273 -0.62 -14.33 0.92
C GLN A 273 -1.20 -13.02 0.37
N ALA A 274 -1.42 -12.04 1.24
CA ALA A 274 -1.88 -10.71 0.85
C ALA A 274 -0.85 -10.00 -0.05
N SER A 275 0.46 -10.10 0.28
CA SER A 275 1.52 -9.50 -0.53
C SER A 275 1.63 -10.12 -1.93
N VAL A 276 1.43 -11.45 -2.07
CA VAL A 276 1.40 -12.12 -3.38
C VAL A 276 0.26 -11.59 -4.25
N VAL A 277 -0.94 -11.44 -3.66
CA VAL A 277 -2.08 -10.86 -4.41
C VAL A 277 -1.80 -9.39 -4.75
N GLY A 278 -1.14 -8.66 -3.86
CA GLY A 278 -0.70 -7.28 -4.10
C GLY A 278 0.15 -7.12 -5.36
N MET A 279 0.90 -8.14 -5.76
CA MET A 279 1.70 -8.10 -7.00
C MET A 279 0.86 -7.95 -8.28
N THR A 280 -0.45 -8.12 -8.22
CA THR A 280 -1.33 -7.78 -9.35
C THR A 280 -1.45 -6.27 -9.55
N GLU A 281 -1.18 -5.47 -8.51
CA GLU A 281 -1.27 -4.01 -8.57
C GLU A 281 -0.32 -3.39 -9.60
N PRO A 282 1.00 -3.70 -9.61
CA PRO A 282 1.90 -3.17 -10.64
C PRO A 282 1.46 -3.51 -12.07
N ILE A 283 0.94 -4.72 -12.28
CA ILE A 283 0.47 -5.16 -13.61
C ILE A 283 -0.74 -4.32 -14.05
N ILE A 284 -1.73 -4.18 -13.16
CA ILE A 284 -2.93 -3.39 -13.42
C ILE A 284 -2.58 -1.91 -13.61
N ALA A 285 -1.72 -1.36 -12.73
CA ALA A 285 -1.29 0.03 -12.78
C ALA A 285 -0.52 0.37 -14.05
N THR A 286 0.39 -0.50 -14.47
CA THR A 286 1.12 -0.36 -15.74
C THR A 286 0.17 -0.33 -16.93
N GLY A 287 -0.81 -1.25 -16.96
CA GLY A 287 -1.81 -1.25 -18.03
C GLY A 287 -2.68 0.02 -18.05
N ILE A 288 -3.09 0.50 -16.89
CA ILE A 288 -3.84 1.75 -16.76
C ILE A 288 -2.99 2.96 -17.18
N ALA A 289 -1.74 3.06 -16.70
CA ALA A 289 -0.84 4.16 -17.03
C ALA A 289 -0.48 4.18 -18.52
N TRP A 290 -0.33 3.02 -19.15
CA TRP A 290 -0.13 2.92 -20.59
C TRP A 290 -1.33 3.50 -21.35
N VAL A 291 -2.56 3.12 -20.99
CA VAL A 291 -3.76 3.57 -21.69
C VAL A 291 -4.08 5.04 -21.41
N LEU A 292 -3.94 5.48 -20.15
CA LEU A 292 -4.39 6.80 -19.70
C LEU A 292 -3.29 7.87 -19.70
N LEU A 293 -2.02 7.50 -19.52
CA LEU A 293 -0.91 8.47 -19.43
C LEU A 293 0.09 8.33 -20.57
N GLY A 294 -0.10 7.36 -21.50
CA GLY A 294 0.84 7.08 -22.57
C GLY A 294 2.20 6.56 -22.09
N GLU A 295 2.31 6.12 -20.82
CA GLU A 295 3.54 5.54 -20.28
C GLU A 295 3.86 4.21 -21.00
N THR A 296 5.08 4.07 -21.51
CA THR A 296 5.50 2.85 -22.22
C THR A 296 6.71 2.22 -21.54
N PHE A 297 6.77 0.89 -21.63
CA PHE A 297 7.95 0.12 -21.24
C PHE A 297 8.68 -0.34 -22.48
N SER A 298 10.01 -0.30 -22.44
CA SER A 298 10.81 -0.99 -23.46
C SER A 298 10.62 -2.51 -23.33
N PRO A 299 10.85 -3.29 -24.40
CA PRO A 299 10.80 -4.76 -24.32
C PRO A 299 11.75 -5.33 -23.25
N VAL A 300 12.87 -4.66 -23.02
CA VAL A 300 13.88 -5.03 -22.01
C VAL A 300 13.32 -4.81 -20.61
N GLN A 301 12.69 -3.66 -20.37
CA GLN A 301 12.04 -3.37 -19.08
C GLN A 301 10.88 -4.33 -18.80
N LEU A 302 10.09 -4.71 -19.83
CA LEU A 302 9.04 -5.72 -19.67
C LEU A 302 9.61 -7.09 -19.26
N ALA A 303 10.71 -7.52 -19.86
CA ALA A 303 11.38 -8.76 -19.47
C ALA A 303 11.89 -8.69 -18.02
N GLY A 304 12.47 -7.56 -17.63
CA GLY A 304 12.86 -7.29 -16.25
C GLY A 304 11.68 -7.35 -15.28
N ALA A 305 10.54 -6.74 -15.63
CA ALA A 305 9.33 -6.75 -14.81
C ALA A 305 8.80 -8.17 -14.57
N VAL A 306 8.75 -9.01 -15.63
CA VAL A 306 8.37 -10.42 -15.53
C VAL A 306 9.32 -11.19 -14.61
N LEU A 307 10.62 -10.91 -14.70
CA LEU A 307 11.62 -11.55 -13.86
C LEU A 307 11.48 -11.14 -12.37
N VAL A 308 11.19 -9.85 -12.08
CA VAL A 308 10.87 -9.36 -10.73
C VAL A 308 9.68 -10.11 -10.16
N LEU A 309 8.55 -10.08 -10.87
CA LEU A 309 7.30 -10.69 -10.40
C LEU A 309 7.44 -12.20 -10.23
N GLY A 310 8.10 -12.88 -11.17
CA GLY A 310 8.39 -14.30 -11.10
C GLY A 310 9.28 -14.66 -9.91
N GLY A 311 10.31 -13.87 -9.66
CA GLY A 311 11.22 -14.04 -8.51
C GLY A 311 10.50 -13.89 -7.16
N ILE A 312 9.66 -12.86 -7.03
CA ILE A 312 8.86 -12.63 -5.82
C ILE A 312 7.86 -13.79 -5.61
N LEU A 313 7.16 -14.20 -6.67
CA LEU A 313 6.20 -15.31 -6.60
C LEU A 313 6.88 -16.64 -6.18
N LEU A 314 8.08 -16.91 -6.74
CA LEU A 314 8.88 -18.09 -6.36
C LEU A 314 9.29 -18.05 -4.89
N ALA A 315 9.75 -16.89 -4.41
CA ALA A 315 10.13 -16.70 -3.01
C ALA A 315 8.93 -16.92 -2.07
N GLU A 316 7.77 -16.33 -2.38
CA GLU A 316 6.58 -16.43 -1.53
C GLU A 316 5.96 -17.82 -1.48
N ARG A 317 5.93 -18.56 -2.60
CA ARG A 317 5.42 -19.95 -2.61
C ARG A 317 6.25 -20.92 -1.78
N ASN A 318 7.51 -20.60 -1.53
CA ASN A 318 8.47 -21.47 -0.85
C ASN A 318 8.82 -21.02 0.58
N ARG A 319 8.13 -20.05 1.09
CA ARG A 319 8.30 -19.47 2.44
C ARG A 319 7.76 -20.30 3.60
#